data_e30cf0cff037f78c1336072c8755c419
#
_entry.id   e30cf0cff037f78c1336072c8755c419
#
_cell.length_a   1.000
_cell.length_b   1.000
_cell.length_c   1.000
_cell.angle_alpha   90.00
_cell.angle_beta   90.00
_cell.angle_gamma   90.00
#
_symmetry.space_group_name_H-M   'P 1'
#
loop_
_entity.id
_entity.type
_entity.pdbx_description
1 polymer ?
#
loop_
_entity_poly.entity_id
_entity_poly.type
_entity_poly.pdbx_seq_one_letter_code
_entity_poly.pdbx_strand_id
1 'polypeptide(L)'
;PFLWQEGHRSLMDILLYRGKIAWTVETILEGNRSGKTALGYSKEEIKWCEQHEKELWEEIRQNHYMETTDPMIIRSYVSSNTRLLFNGEKTPPFLGIWLGMKAVERYMKKHPEMTLKSLLECTDYSGMIKELN
;
A
#
# COMPACT_ATOMS: atom_id res chain seq x y z
N PRO A 1 -10.87 -3.48 -14.35
CA PRO A 1 -10.89 -2.31 -13.46
C PRO A 1 -12.28 -1.73 -13.27
N PHE A 2 -13.07 -1.63 -14.30
CA PHE A 2 -14.44 -1.13 -14.14
C PHE A 2 -15.32 -2.08 -13.31
N LEU A 3 -14.90 -3.33 -13.13
CA LEU A 3 -15.61 -4.31 -12.31
C LEU A 3 -15.25 -4.17 -10.84
N TRP A 4 -14.19 -3.43 -10.52
CA TRP A 4 -13.73 -3.27 -9.15
C TRP A 4 -14.18 -1.92 -8.62
N GLN A 5 -14.91 -1.94 -7.50
CA GLN A 5 -15.44 -0.72 -6.87
C GLN A 5 -14.95 -0.63 -5.43
N GLU A 6 -14.38 0.50 -5.08
CA GLU A 6 -13.85 0.72 -3.73
C GLU A 6 -14.92 0.90 -2.67
N GLY A 7 -16.11 1.32 -3.06
CA GLY A 7 -17.17 1.71 -2.11
C GLY A 7 -17.58 0.65 -1.10
N HIS A 8 -17.39 -0.62 -1.41
CA HIS A 8 -17.74 -1.73 -0.51
C HIS A 8 -16.55 -2.59 -0.18
N ARG A 9 -15.35 -2.07 -0.38
CA ARG A 9 -14.12 -2.81 -0.13
C ARG A 9 -13.52 -2.43 1.21
N SER A 10 -12.79 -3.37 1.81
CA SER A 10 -12.10 -3.13 3.07
C SER A 10 -10.85 -2.27 2.85
N LEU A 11 -10.32 -1.73 3.95
CA LEU A 11 -9.07 -0.99 3.90
C LEU A 11 -7.98 -1.80 3.18
N MET A 12 -7.79 -3.06 3.57
CA MET A 12 -6.72 -3.87 2.95
C MET A 12 -6.95 -4.11 1.47
N ASP A 13 -8.20 -4.33 1.05
CA ASP A 13 -8.49 -4.47 -0.38
C ASP A 13 -8.05 -3.23 -1.15
N ILE A 14 -8.36 -2.05 -0.61
CA ILE A 14 -8.03 -0.78 -1.26
C ILE A 14 -6.53 -0.54 -1.27
N LEU A 15 -5.85 -0.79 -0.14
CA LEU A 15 -4.40 -0.63 -0.07
C LEU A 15 -3.69 -1.54 -1.05
N LEU A 16 -4.14 -2.77 -1.18
CA LEU A 16 -3.51 -3.72 -2.09
C LEU A 16 -3.82 -3.39 -3.55
N TYR A 17 -5.05 -2.96 -3.83
CA TYR A 17 -5.40 -2.53 -5.19
C TYR A 17 -4.54 -1.36 -5.65
N ARG A 18 -4.48 -0.31 -4.84
CA ARG A 18 -3.68 0.87 -5.18
C ARG A 18 -2.19 0.59 -5.07
N GLY A 19 -1.81 -0.27 -4.14
CA GLY A 19 -0.42 -0.68 -3.97
C GLY A 19 0.12 -1.47 -5.15
N LYS A 20 -0.69 -2.35 -5.73
CA LYS A 20 -0.23 -3.10 -6.90
C LYS A 20 -0.02 -2.20 -8.11
N ILE A 21 -0.86 -1.17 -8.25
CA ILE A 21 -0.70 -0.19 -9.33
C ILE A 21 0.59 0.59 -9.10
N ALA A 22 0.81 1.07 -7.87
CA ALA A 22 2.02 1.80 -7.53
C ALA A 22 3.27 0.94 -7.71
N TRP A 23 3.21 -0.34 -7.30
CA TRP A 23 4.34 -1.25 -7.46
C TRP A 23 4.67 -1.49 -8.94
N THR A 24 3.63 -1.62 -9.77
CA THR A 24 3.81 -1.81 -11.21
C THR A 24 4.51 -0.60 -11.82
N VAL A 25 4.04 0.62 -11.47
CA VAL A 25 4.64 1.85 -11.96
C VAL A 25 6.09 1.96 -11.48
N GLU A 26 6.34 1.65 -10.22
CA GLU A 26 7.68 1.67 -9.63
C GLU A 26 8.62 0.73 -10.38
N THR A 27 8.16 -0.47 -10.70
CA THR A 27 8.94 -1.46 -11.43
C THR A 27 9.32 -0.96 -12.82
N ILE A 28 8.39 -0.28 -13.50
CA ILE A 28 8.65 0.30 -14.81
C ILE A 28 9.65 1.45 -14.71
N LEU A 29 9.47 2.34 -13.72
CA LEU A 29 10.36 3.49 -13.53
C LEU A 29 11.76 3.07 -13.13
N GLU A 30 11.89 2.01 -12.36
CA GLU A 30 13.18 1.46 -11.96
C GLU A 30 14.02 1.10 -13.19
N GLY A 31 13.36 0.54 -14.21
CA GLY A 31 14.03 0.24 -15.48
C GLY A 31 14.52 1.48 -16.20
N ASN A 32 13.91 2.62 -15.97
CA ASN A 32 14.29 3.90 -16.57
C ASN A 32 15.29 4.68 -15.75
N ARG A 33 15.61 4.21 -14.54
CA ARG A 33 16.55 4.85 -13.63
C ARG A 33 16.24 6.31 -13.37
N SER A 34 14.95 6.64 -13.31
CA SER A 34 14.54 8.02 -13.07
C SER A 34 14.83 8.50 -11.66
N GLY A 35 15.04 7.59 -10.74
CA GLY A 35 15.27 7.91 -9.34
C GLY A 35 14.02 8.38 -8.59
N LYS A 36 12.88 8.38 -9.26
CA LYS A 36 11.61 8.80 -8.68
C LYS A 36 10.76 7.58 -8.37
N THR A 37 10.08 7.63 -7.23
CA THR A 37 9.13 6.58 -6.87
C THR A 37 7.76 6.87 -7.50
N ALA A 38 6.92 5.86 -7.59
CA ALA A 38 5.55 6.01 -8.09
C ALA A 38 4.74 7.01 -7.26
N LEU A 39 5.09 7.18 -5.99
CA LEU A 39 4.39 8.07 -5.07
C LEU A 39 5.03 9.45 -4.98
N GLY A 40 6.16 9.65 -5.64
CA GLY A 40 6.86 10.93 -5.61
C GLY A 40 7.59 11.21 -4.31
N TYR A 41 7.92 10.18 -3.56
CA TYR A 41 8.60 10.35 -2.27
C TYR A 41 10.06 10.78 -2.44
N SER A 42 10.51 11.64 -1.52
CA SER A 42 11.93 11.95 -1.38
C SER A 42 12.63 10.78 -0.70
N LYS A 43 13.98 10.82 -0.70
CA LYS A 43 14.76 9.80 0.01
C LYS A 43 14.45 9.79 1.50
N GLU A 44 14.24 10.97 2.08
CA GLU A 44 13.89 11.11 3.49
C GLU A 44 12.51 10.50 3.79
N GLU A 45 11.55 10.70 2.89
CA GLU A 45 10.22 10.13 3.07
C GLU A 45 10.26 8.60 2.98
N ILE A 46 11.03 8.06 2.05
CA ILE A 46 11.21 6.60 1.92
C ILE A 46 11.85 6.05 3.19
N LYS A 47 12.88 6.70 3.69
CA LYS A 47 13.56 6.27 4.91
C LYS A 47 12.62 6.29 6.10
N TRP A 48 11.82 7.36 6.21
CA TRP A 48 10.82 7.46 7.28
C TRP A 48 9.84 6.28 7.22
N CYS A 49 9.33 5.97 6.03
CA CYS A 49 8.39 4.86 5.84
C CYS A 49 9.01 3.52 6.24
N GLU A 50 10.27 3.30 5.83
CA GLU A 50 10.95 2.05 6.17
C GLU A 50 11.18 1.90 7.66
N GLN A 51 11.47 3.00 8.34
CA GLN A 51 11.69 2.99 9.79
C GLN A 51 10.39 2.76 10.58
N HIS A 52 9.24 3.17 10.02
CA HIS A 52 7.96 3.11 10.72
C HIS A 52 7.00 2.04 10.20
N GLU A 53 7.43 1.26 9.23
CA GLU A 53 6.54 0.27 8.61
C GLU A 53 5.94 -0.69 9.64
N LYS A 54 6.76 -1.21 10.53
CA LYS A 54 6.30 -2.16 11.53
C LYS A 54 5.23 -1.55 12.44
N GLU A 55 5.46 -0.33 12.89
CA GLU A 55 4.52 0.37 13.75
C GLU A 55 3.19 0.61 13.06
N LEU A 56 3.24 0.92 11.75
CA LEU A 56 2.03 1.18 10.97
C LEU A 56 1.20 -0.09 10.81
N TRP A 57 1.83 -1.21 10.52
CA TRP A 57 1.12 -2.48 10.45
C TRP A 57 0.52 -2.86 11.80
N GLU A 58 1.24 -2.61 12.89
CA GLU A 58 0.74 -2.88 14.23
C GLU A 58 -0.47 -2.00 14.57
N GLU A 59 -0.44 -0.72 14.15
CA GLU A 59 -1.58 0.17 14.33
C GLU A 59 -2.83 -0.41 13.66
N ILE A 60 -2.68 -0.87 12.41
CA ILE A 60 -3.78 -1.46 11.67
C ILE A 60 -4.32 -2.71 12.36
N ARG A 61 -3.43 -3.58 12.84
CA ARG A 61 -3.83 -4.81 13.53
C ARG A 61 -4.49 -4.54 14.87
N GLN A 62 -3.89 -3.69 15.68
CA GLN A 62 -4.38 -3.41 17.03
C GLN A 62 -5.73 -2.72 17.03
N ASN A 63 -6.00 -1.90 16.03
CA ASN A 63 -7.28 -1.21 15.90
C ASN A 63 -8.29 -2.00 15.08
N HIS A 64 -7.94 -3.19 14.62
CA HIS A 64 -8.81 -4.05 13.81
C HIS A 64 -9.26 -3.35 12.51
N TYR A 65 -8.33 -2.62 11.90
CA TYR A 65 -8.62 -1.84 10.68
C TYR A 65 -8.52 -2.63 9.38
N MET A 66 -7.97 -3.84 9.41
CA MET A 66 -7.76 -4.59 8.16
C MET A 66 -9.02 -4.78 7.34
N GLU A 67 -10.12 -5.08 8.00
CA GLU A 67 -11.39 -5.33 7.33
C GLU A 67 -12.36 -4.16 7.39
N THR A 68 -11.92 -3.00 7.88
CA THR A 68 -12.81 -1.85 8.01
C THR A 68 -13.25 -1.34 6.65
N THR A 69 -14.52 -0.92 6.59
CA THR A 69 -15.08 -0.24 5.43
C THR A 69 -15.39 1.22 5.73
N ASP A 70 -14.97 1.70 6.91
CA ASP A 70 -15.20 3.08 7.32
C ASP A 70 -14.45 4.04 6.40
N PRO A 71 -15.17 4.90 5.65
CA PRO A 71 -14.53 5.81 4.70
C PRO A 71 -13.53 6.77 5.33
N MET A 72 -13.75 7.19 6.57
CA MET A 72 -12.85 8.13 7.23
C MET A 72 -11.52 7.46 7.59
N ILE A 73 -11.57 6.22 8.05
CA ILE A 73 -10.36 5.47 8.36
C ILE A 73 -9.59 5.19 7.07
N ILE A 74 -10.29 4.73 6.03
CA ILE A 74 -9.66 4.45 4.73
C ILE A 74 -8.99 5.71 4.18
N ARG A 75 -9.69 6.84 4.24
CA ARG A 75 -9.15 8.11 3.76
C ARG A 75 -7.87 8.49 4.48
N SER A 76 -7.78 8.22 5.79
CA SER A 76 -6.59 8.58 6.56
C SER A 76 -5.33 7.86 6.06
N TYR A 77 -5.49 6.71 5.42
CA TYR A 77 -4.36 5.95 4.88
C TYR A 77 -4.05 6.24 3.41
N VAL A 78 -5.07 6.62 2.63
CA VAL A 78 -4.88 6.80 1.17
C VAL A 78 -4.84 8.26 0.73
N SER A 79 -5.03 9.19 1.62
CA SER A 79 -5.09 10.61 1.31
C SER A 79 -3.74 11.17 0.88
N SER A 80 -3.76 12.18 0.01
CA SER A 80 -2.58 12.95 -0.34
C SER A 80 -2.13 13.88 0.80
N ASN A 81 -2.97 14.05 1.82
CA ASN A 81 -2.64 14.87 2.97
C ASN A 81 -1.82 14.08 3.97
N THR A 82 -0.87 14.76 4.62
CA THR A 82 -0.13 14.16 5.71
C THR A 82 -1.03 14.11 6.95
N ARG A 83 -0.74 13.17 7.83
CA ARG A 83 -1.40 13.12 9.13
C ARG A 83 -0.32 13.20 10.21
N LEU A 84 -0.73 13.51 11.43
CA LEU A 84 0.21 13.54 12.53
C LEU A 84 0.18 12.21 13.29
N LEU A 85 1.36 11.71 13.61
CA LEU A 85 1.47 10.58 14.52
C LEU A 85 1.42 11.08 15.96
N PHE A 86 1.30 10.13 16.89
CA PHE A 86 1.22 10.44 18.33
C PHE A 86 2.41 11.25 18.84
N ASN A 87 3.56 11.18 18.17
CA ASN A 87 4.76 11.95 18.54
C ASN A 87 4.83 13.32 17.86
N GLY A 88 3.78 13.72 17.15
CA GLY A 88 3.73 15.00 16.47
C GLY A 88 4.42 15.02 15.10
N GLU A 89 5.01 13.93 14.66
CA GLU A 89 5.62 13.87 13.35
C GLU A 89 4.57 13.77 12.24
N LYS A 90 4.83 14.49 11.15
CA LYS A 90 3.99 14.40 9.95
C LYS A 90 4.36 13.17 9.13
N THR A 91 3.36 12.42 8.69
CA THR A 91 3.61 11.28 7.82
C THR A 91 3.75 11.74 6.39
N PRO A 92 4.46 10.97 5.54
CA PRO A 92 4.41 11.21 4.10
C PRO A 92 2.97 11.01 3.58
N PRO A 93 2.61 11.67 2.46
CA PRO A 93 1.28 11.46 1.87
C PRO A 93 1.16 10.07 1.27
N PHE A 94 -0.06 9.57 1.10
CA PHE A 94 -0.34 8.26 0.50
C PHE A 94 0.30 7.09 1.27
N LEU A 95 0.42 7.24 2.58
CA LEU A 95 1.14 6.28 3.40
C LEU A 95 0.58 4.85 3.28
N GLY A 96 -0.75 4.72 3.25
CA GLY A 96 -1.37 3.40 3.10
C GLY A 96 -1.07 2.77 1.75
N ILE A 97 -0.97 3.58 0.71
CA ILE A 97 -0.64 3.06 -0.62
C ILE A 97 0.78 2.51 -0.62
N TRP A 98 1.70 3.20 0.08
CA TRP A 98 3.07 2.70 0.24
C TRP A 98 3.08 1.35 0.98
N LEU A 99 2.28 1.21 2.04
CA LEU A 99 2.15 -0.05 2.76
C LEU A 99 1.65 -1.16 1.84
N GLY A 100 0.63 -0.85 1.02
CA GLY A 100 0.10 -1.81 0.05
C GLY A 100 1.14 -2.19 -0.98
N MET A 101 1.93 -1.23 -1.45
CA MET A 101 3.01 -1.48 -2.40
C MET A 101 4.05 -2.43 -1.82
N LYS A 102 4.41 -2.25 -0.56
CA LYS A 102 5.36 -3.14 0.11
C LYS A 102 4.81 -4.54 0.30
N ALA A 103 3.52 -4.65 0.61
CA ALA A 103 2.86 -5.94 0.73
C ALA A 103 2.86 -6.69 -0.60
N VAL A 104 2.54 -5.99 -1.69
CA VAL A 104 2.56 -6.56 -3.04
C VAL A 104 3.99 -7.00 -3.42
N GLU A 105 4.97 -6.16 -3.13
CA GLU A 105 6.37 -6.47 -3.40
C GLU A 105 6.79 -7.78 -2.73
N ARG A 106 6.45 -7.93 -1.45
CA ARG A 106 6.77 -9.15 -0.70
C ARG A 106 6.06 -10.37 -1.26
N TYR A 107 4.80 -10.19 -1.62
CA TYR A 107 4.00 -11.27 -2.21
C TYR A 107 4.61 -11.74 -3.53
N MET A 108 5.00 -10.79 -4.38
CA MET A 108 5.59 -11.14 -5.67
C MET A 108 6.95 -11.82 -5.52
N LYS A 109 7.72 -11.46 -4.50
CA LYS A 109 8.99 -12.13 -4.22
C LYS A 109 8.79 -13.57 -3.77
N LYS A 110 7.71 -13.84 -3.03
CA LYS A 110 7.39 -15.20 -2.58
C LYS A 110 6.75 -16.04 -3.65
N HIS A 111 6.20 -15.41 -4.69
CA HIS A 111 5.48 -16.09 -5.76
C HIS A 111 6.07 -15.73 -7.12
N PRO A 112 7.31 -16.17 -7.41
CA PRO A 112 7.98 -15.80 -8.66
C PRO A 112 7.25 -16.32 -9.91
N GLU A 113 6.36 -17.28 -9.76
CA GLU A 113 5.53 -17.79 -10.85
C GLU A 113 4.44 -16.82 -11.26
N MET A 114 4.11 -15.85 -10.42
CA MET A 114 3.05 -14.89 -10.71
C MET A 114 3.55 -13.83 -11.68
N THR A 115 2.82 -13.64 -12.79
CA THR A 115 3.18 -12.65 -13.79
C THR A 115 2.59 -11.29 -13.44
N LEU A 116 3.16 -10.24 -14.02
CA LEU A 116 2.64 -8.89 -13.86
C LEU A 116 1.21 -8.80 -14.36
N LYS A 117 0.92 -9.47 -15.49
CA LYS A 117 -0.44 -9.49 -16.04
C LYS A 117 -1.43 -10.10 -15.05
N SER A 118 -1.07 -11.25 -14.46
CA SER A 118 -1.93 -11.91 -13.47
C SER A 118 -2.16 -11.04 -12.26
N LEU A 119 -1.11 -10.34 -11.80
CA LEU A 119 -1.24 -9.41 -10.68
C LEU A 119 -2.23 -8.29 -11.00
N LEU A 120 -2.10 -7.68 -12.17
CA LEU A 120 -2.97 -6.56 -12.56
C LEU A 120 -4.41 -6.98 -12.74
N GLU A 121 -4.65 -8.22 -13.16
CA GLU A 121 -6.01 -8.75 -13.34
C GLU A 121 -6.63 -9.26 -12.03
N CYS A 122 -5.84 -9.41 -10.99
CA CYS A 122 -6.29 -9.91 -9.71
C CYS A 122 -7.25 -8.93 -9.04
N THR A 123 -8.40 -9.42 -8.58
CA THR A 123 -9.39 -8.61 -7.83
C THR A 123 -9.70 -9.20 -6.46
N ASP A 124 -9.18 -10.39 -6.17
CA ASP A 124 -9.33 -11.04 -4.87
C ASP A 124 -7.98 -11.03 -4.17
N TYR A 125 -7.90 -10.26 -3.10
CA TYR A 125 -6.66 -10.07 -2.34
C TYR A 125 -6.57 -10.90 -1.08
N SER A 126 -7.51 -11.83 -0.87
CA SER A 126 -7.53 -12.63 0.36
C SER A 126 -6.24 -13.42 0.58
N GLY A 127 -5.62 -13.92 -0.48
CA GLY A 127 -4.35 -14.64 -0.39
C GLY A 127 -3.22 -13.76 0.11
N MET A 128 -3.14 -12.52 -0.40
CA MET A 128 -2.13 -11.57 0.04
C MET A 128 -2.33 -11.16 1.48
N ILE A 129 -3.59 -10.90 1.86
CA ILE A 129 -3.94 -10.50 3.23
C ILE A 129 -3.56 -11.61 4.20
N LYS A 130 -3.83 -12.85 3.83
CA LYS A 130 -3.51 -13.99 4.67
C LYS A 130 -2.01 -14.09 4.96
N GLU A 131 -1.18 -13.77 3.96
CA GLU A 131 0.28 -13.83 4.13
C GLU A 131 0.83 -12.68 4.99
N LEU A 132 0.05 -11.62 5.20
CA LEU A 132 0.46 -10.51 6.04
C LEU A 132 0.28 -10.82 7.53
N ASN A 133 -0.53 -11.81 7.84
CA ASN A 133 -0.77 -12.25 9.22
C ASN A 133 0.19 -13.42 9.63
#